data_5715c2d5965a65d5a3847a9dcd2254d5
#
_entry.id   5715c2d5965a65d5a3847a9dcd2254d5
#
_cell.length_a   1.000
_cell.length_b   1.000
_cell.length_c   1.000
_cell.angle_alpha   90.00
_cell.angle_beta   90.00
_cell.angle_gamma   90.00
#
_symmetry.space_group_name_H-M   'P 1'
#
loop_
_entity.id
_entity.type
_entity.pdbx_description
1 polymer ?
#
loop_
_entity_poly.entity_id
_entity_poly.type
_entity_poly.pdbx_seq_one_letter_code
_entity_poly.pdbx_strand_id
1 'polypeptide(L)'
;MTAAAERLAVVSGGGTGIGRAIAARLAADGNRVAILGRRAAVLDEARDAIERTVGPGRVLPVPVDLTDPEAVEAAAARIAELGPVDALVNNAGAIVTPPADRSLAALAHSWRQDLDGNLLSAVLLTTALQDHLRRPGGRLVVISSAAAQRGGAGPHSLGSYAAAKAALHGWAFGLARQLGPDGITVNVLAPGYVEDTEIFGDGWTEAFHAQKVADTLVGRAGTPADVAEAVSYLASPAAGYVTGQVIGLNGGAVLGR
;
A
#
# COMPACT_ATOMS: atom_id res chain seq x y z
N MET A 1 -27.75 -22.34 5.99
CA MET A 1 -26.44 -21.67 6.05
C MET A 1 -26.63 -20.27 5.48
N THR A 2 -26.63 -19.23 6.31
CA THR A 2 -26.63 -17.85 5.83
C THR A 2 -25.32 -17.63 5.07
N ALA A 3 -25.40 -17.17 3.81
CA ALA A 3 -24.22 -16.74 3.08
C ALA A 3 -23.43 -15.77 3.96
N ALA A 4 -22.15 -16.05 4.18
CA ALA A 4 -21.30 -15.10 4.90
C ALA A 4 -21.38 -13.75 4.17
N ALA A 5 -21.63 -12.67 4.92
CA ALA A 5 -21.69 -11.35 4.32
C ALA A 5 -20.40 -11.08 3.54
N GLU A 6 -20.54 -10.62 2.31
CA GLU A 6 -19.42 -10.31 1.45
C GLU A 6 -18.55 -9.23 2.11
N ARG A 7 -17.24 -9.48 2.22
CA ARG A 7 -16.28 -8.57 2.84
C ARG A 7 -15.87 -7.48 1.86
N LEU A 8 -15.66 -6.28 2.35
CA LEU A 8 -15.19 -5.13 1.57
C LEU A 8 -13.72 -4.82 1.89
N ALA A 9 -12.89 -4.84 0.86
CA ALA A 9 -11.51 -4.37 0.94
C ALA A 9 -11.32 -3.07 0.15
N VAL A 10 -10.44 -2.19 0.63
CA VAL A 10 -10.06 -0.94 -0.03
C VAL A 10 -8.56 -0.95 -0.26
N VAL A 11 -8.11 -0.73 -1.50
CA VAL A 11 -6.68 -0.74 -1.87
C VAL A 11 -6.31 0.55 -2.58
N SER A 12 -5.50 1.38 -1.95
CA SER A 12 -4.94 2.56 -2.59
C SER A 12 -3.79 2.20 -3.54
N GLY A 13 -3.69 2.88 -4.70
CA GLY A 13 -2.74 2.51 -5.74
C GLY A 13 -3.06 1.16 -6.40
N GLY A 14 -4.34 0.78 -6.45
CA GLY A 14 -4.80 -0.55 -6.90
C GLY A 14 -4.76 -0.80 -8.41
N GLY A 15 -4.33 0.18 -9.21
CA GLY A 15 -4.33 0.07 -10.67
C GLY A 15 -3.13 -0.66 -11.27
N THR A 16 -1.97 -0.66 -10.61
CA THR A 16 -0.71 -1.21 -11.15
C THR A 16 0.11 -1.95 -10.10
N GLY A 17 1.10 -2.70 -10.54
CA GLY A 17 2.15 -3.30 -9.71
C GLY A 17 1.61 -4.04 -8.48
N ILE A 18 2.18 -3.73 -7.32
CA ILE A 18 1.83 -4.34 -6.02
C ILE A 18 0.35 -4.15 -5.69
N GLY A 19 -0.19 -2.93 -5.88
CA GLY A 19 -1.59 -2.64 -5.53
C GLY A 19 -2.58 -3.45 -6.37
N ARG A 20 -2.33 -3.62 -7.66
CA ARG A 20 -3.16 -4.46 -8.54
C ARG A 20 -3.10 -5.93 -8.13
N ALA A 21 -1.92 -6.44 -7.79
CA ALA A 21 -1.77 -7.81 -7.32
C ALA A 21 -2.49 -8.04 -5.98
N ILE A 22 -2.41 -7.09 -5.06
CA ILE A 22 -3.17 -7.13 -3.79
C ILE A 22 -4.67 -7.14 -4.06
N ALA A 23 -5.16 -6.25 -4.94
CA ALA A 23 -6.57 -6.20 -5.28
C ALA A 23 -7.06 -7.51 -5.92
N ALA A 24 -6.28 -8.07 -6.84
CA ALA A 24 -6.59 -9.36 -7.48
C ALA A 24 -6.64 -10.50 -6.46
N ARG A 25 -5.69 -10.55 -5.54
CA ARG A 25 -5.65 -11.59 -4.51
C ARG A 25 -6.83 -11.47 -3.54
N LEU A 26 -7.13 -10.27 -3.04
CA LEU A 26 -8.26 -10.06 -2.14
C LEU A 26 -9.60 -10.35 -2.83
N ALA A 27 -9.74 -10.05 -4.12
CA ALA A 27 -10.91 -10.42 -4.90
C ALA A 27 -11.03 -11.95 -5.06
N ALA A 28 -9.93 -12.65 -5.30
CA ALA A 28 -9.89 -14.12 -5.35
C ALA A 28 -10.20 -14.76 -3.98
N ASP A 29 -9.89 -14.10 -2.88
CA ASP A 29 -10.26 -14.49 -1.52
C ASP A 29 -11.76 -14.24 -1.21
N GLY A 30 -12.54 -13.76 -2.20
CA GLY A 30 -13.99 -13.55 -2.09
C GLY A 30 -14.41 -12.16 -1.60
N ASN A 31 -13.50 -11.21 -1.49
CA ASN A 31 -13.87 -9.83 -1.13
C ASN A 31 -14.40 -9.06 -2.36
N ARG A 32 -15.27 -8.06 -2.11
CA ARG A 32 -15.41 -6.92 -3.01
C ARG A 32 -14.24 -5.98 -2.74
N VAL A 33 -13.66 -5.41 -3.80
CA VAL A 33 -12.44 -4.59 -3.67
C VAL A 33 -12.65 -3.23 -4.33
N ALA A 34 -12.59 -2.15 -3.56
CA ALA A 34 -12.47 -0.80 -4.10
C ALA A 34 -10.99 -0.50 -4.37
N ILE A 35 -10.67 -0.17 -5.63
CA ILE A 35 -9.31 0.19 -6.05
C ILE A 35 -9.22 1.69 -6.32
N LEU A 36 -8.30 2.37 -5.63
CA LEU A 36 -8.14 3.81 -5.66
C LEU A 36 -6.88 4.23 -6.42
N GLY A 37 -6.96 5.33 -7.15
CA GLY A 37 -5.84 5.94 -7.86
C GLY A 37 -6.26 7.09 -8.76
N ARG A 38 -5.32 7.84 -9.29
CA ARG A 38 -5.60 9.06 -10.09
C ARG A 38 -6.08 8.77 -11.52
N ARG A 39 -5.59 7.68 -12.13
CA ARG A 39 -5.78 7.37 -13.55
C ARG A 39 -6.98 6.45 -13.73
N ALA A 40 -8.15 7.01 -14.07
CA ALA A 40 -9.40 6.25 -14.24
C ALA A 40 -9.25 5.08 -15.23
N ALA A 41 -8.69 5.30 -16.41
CA ALA A 41 -8.51 4.24 -17.41
C ALA A 41 -7.65 3.07 -16.88
N VAL A 42 -6.59 3.35 -16.12
CA VAL A 42 -5.73 2.31 -15.52
C VAL A 42 -6.47 1.49 -14.46
N LEU A 43 -7.35 2.14 -13.70
CA LEU A 43 -8.22 1.44 -12.75
C LEU A 43 -9.26 0.57 -13.45
N ASP A 44 -9.83 1.05 -14.57
CA ASP A 44 -10.78 0.26 -15.37
C ASP A 44 -10.10 -0.96 -15.99
N GLU A 45 -8.89 -0.80 -16.55
CA GLU A 45 -8.09 -1.91 -17.08
C GLU A 45 -7.75 -2.94 -15.98
N ALA A 46 -7.40 -2.47 -14.77
CA ALA A 46 -7.13 -3.34 -13.63
C ALA A 46 -8.38 -4.12 -13.20
N ARG A 47 -9.55 -3.44 -13.10
CA ARG A 47 -10.84 -4.11 -12.85
C ARG A 47 -11.09 -5.20 -13.88
N ASP A 48 -11.03 -4.86 -15.17
CA ASP A 48 -11.35 -5.80 -16.23
C ASP A 48 -10.40 -7.02 -16.22
N ALA A 49 -9.12 -6.78 -15.92
CA ALA A 49 -8.14 -7.85 -15.79
C ALA A 49 -8.45 -8.78 -14.60
N ILE A 50 -8.80 -8.22 -13.45
CA ILE A 50 -9.12 -8.98 -12.24
C ILE A 50 -10.45 -9.74 -12.43
N GLU A 51 -11.49 -9.08 -12.93
CA GLU A 51 -12.82 -9.69 -13.08
C GLU A 51 -12.88 -10.78 -14.14
N ARG A 52 -11.96 -10.81 -15.10
CA ARG A 52 -11.81 -11.98 -16.00
C ARG A 52 -11.48 -13.27 -15.24
N THR A 53 -10.86 -13.16 -14.07
CA THR A 53 -10.42 -14.33 -13.28
C THR A 53 -11.41 -14.67 -12.18
N VAL A 54 -12.00 -13.66 -11.52
CA VAL A 54 -12.83 -13.85 -10.32
C VAL A 54 -14.32 -13.65 -10.56
N GLY A 55 -14.72 -13.26 -11.77
CA GLY A 55 -16.09 -12.90 -12.14
C GLY A 55 -16.41 -11.42 -11.96
N PRO A 56 -17.47 -10.93 -12.62
CA PRO A 56 -17.85 -9.53 -12.66
C PRO A 56 -18.39 -9.02 -11.31
N GLY A 57 -18.31 -7.69 -11.11
CA GLY A 57 -18.89 -7.00 -9.96
C GLY A 57 -18.06 -7.10 -8.67
N ARG A 58 -16.85 -7.63 -8.77
CA ARG A 58 -15.94 -7.78 -7.63
C ARG A 58 -15.06 -6.55 -7.38
N VAL A 59 -14.80 -5.75 -8.40
CA VAL A 59 -13.86 -4.63 -8.32
C VAL A 59 -14.55 -3.31 -8.63
N LEU A 60 -14.42 -2.34 -7.74
CA LEU A 60 -14.94 -0.99 -7.90
C LEU A 60 -13.78 0.01 -8.13
N PRO A 61 -13.61 0.56 -9.33
CA PRO A 61 -12.71 1.67 -9.57
C PRO A 61 -13.20 2.95 -8.89
N VAL A 62 -12.31 3.62 -8.15
CA VAL A 62 -12.56 4.90 -7.50
C VAL A 62 -11.43 5.87 -7.86
N PRO A 63 -11.57 6.61 -8.97
CA PRO A 63 -10.61 7.64 -9.34
C PRO A 63 -10.55 8.74 -8.28
N VAL A 64 -9.35 8.98 -7.71
CA VAL A 64 -9.12 9.96 -6.65
C VAL A 64 -7.66 10.36 -6.58
N ASP A 65 -7.38 11.63 -6.35
CA ASP A 65 -6.07 12.09 -5.88
C ASP A 65 -6.08 12.03 -4.33
N LEU A 66 -5.27 11.15 -3.78
CA LEU A 66 -5.20 10.93 -2.33
C LEU A 66 -4.45 12.03 -1.59
N THR A 67 -3.89 13.01 -2.28
CA THR A 67 -3.27 14.21 -1.70
C THR A 67 -4.23 15.39 -1.58
N ASP A 68 -5.43 15.26 -2.15
CA ASP A 68 -6.51 16.24 -2.09
C ASP A 68 -7.54 15.81 -1.03
N PRO A 69 -7.66 16.55 0.10
CA PRO A 69 -8.58 16.19 1.18
C PRO A 69 -10.04 16.12 0.75
N GLU A 70 -10.52 17.06 -0.09
CA GLU A 70 -11.92 17.09 -0.54
C GLU A 70 -12.22 15.87 -1.44
N ALA A 71 -11.30 15.53 -2.33
CA ALA A 71 -11.44 14.36 -3.18
C ALA A 71 -11.42 13.05 -2.35
N VAL A 72 -10.61 12.99 -1.28
CA VAL A 72 -10.57 11.84 -0.37
C VAL A 72 -11.88 11.70 0.41
N GLU A 73 -12.45 12.80 0.94
CA GLU A 73 -13.75 12.78 1.63
C GLU A 73 -14.87 12.27 0.71
N ALA A 74 -14.93 12.75 -0.53
CA ALA A 74 -15.91 12.31 -1.52
C ALA A 74 -15.75 10.81 -1.86
N ALA A 75 -14.50 10.35 -2.03
CA ALA A 75 -14.21 8.94 -2.28
C ALA A 75 -14.58 8.05 -1.09
N ALA A 76 -14.28 8.49 0.13
CA ALA A 76 -14.62 7.77 1.36
C ALA A 76 -16.14 7.65 1.55
N ALA A 77 -16.90 8.72 1.30
CA ALA A 77 -18.37 8.70 1.34
C ALA A 77 -18.94 7.65 0.37
N ARG A 78 -18.44 7.63 -0.87
CA ARG A 78 -18.85 6.62 -1.87
C ARG A 78 -18.51 5.18 -1.44
N ILE A 79 -17.37 4.97 -0.79
CA ILE A 79 -16.96 3.65 -0.29
C ILE A 79 -17.86 3.24 0.89
N ALA A 80 -18.18 4.17 1.78
CA ALA A 80 -19.04 3.92 2.94
C ALA A 80 -20.45 3.44 2.57
N GLU A 81 -20.98 3.85 1.41
CA GLU A 81 -22.28 3.37 0.88
C GLU A 81 -22.26 1.87 0.55
N LEU A 82 -21.08 1.26 0.35
CA LEU A 82 -20.93 -0.16 0.07
C LEU A 82 -21.02 -1.04 1.33
N GLY A 83 -20.95 -0.42 2.51
CA GLY A 83 -20.96 -1.10 3.80
C GLY A 83 -19.65 -0.96 4.58
N PRO A 84 -19.51 -1.64 5.72
CA PRO A 84 -18.32 -1.55 6.55
C PRO A 84 -17.08 -2.12 5.83
N VAL A 85 -15.97 -1.41 5.96
CA VAL A 85 -14.67 -1.80 5.38
C VAL A 85 -14.00 -2.86 6.25
N ASP A 86 -13.83 -4.04 5.72
CA ASP A 86 -13.16 -5.15 6.42
C ASP A 86 -11.63 -5.07 6.37
N ALA A 87 -11.09 -4.56 5.26
CA ALA A 87 -9.66 -4.37 5.10
C ALA A 87 -9.35 -3.06 4.35
N LEU A 88 -8.51 -2.22 4.93
CA LEU A 88 -7.94 -1.04 4.29
C LEU A 88 -6.44 -1.27 4.05
N VAL A 89 -6.01 -1.18 2.78
CA VAL A 89 -4.62 -1.33 2.39
C VAL A 89 -4.10 0.00 1.84
N ASN A 90 -3.28 0.69 2.62
CA ASN A 90 -2.55 1.88 2.20
C ASN A 90 -1.31 1.46 1.42
N ASN A 91 -1.43 1.37 0.10
CA ASN A 91 -0.35 0.97 -0.80
C ASN A 91 0.13 2.10 -1.71
N ALA A 92 -0.69 3.12 -1.99
CA ALA A 92 -0.30 4.23 -2.86
C ALA A 92 1.03 4.85 -2.42
N GLY A 93 1.88 5.15 -3.41
CA GLY A 93 3.16 5.78 -3.19
C GLY A 93 3.99 5.80 -4.47
N ALA A 94 4.98 6.69 -4.50
CA ALA A 94 5.91 6.84 -5.60
C ALA A 94 7.26 7.32 -5.08
N ILE A 95 8.30 7.20 -5.89
CA ILE A 95 9.61 7.80 -5.65
C ILE A 95 9.68 9.06 -6.51
N VAL A 96 9.90 10.21 -5.88
CA VAL A 96 10.10 11.47 -6.61
C VAL A 96 11.54 11.50 -7.14
N THR A 97 11.67 11.78 -8.44
CA THR A 97 12.99 11.96 -9.06
C THR A 97 13.68 13.18 -8.46
N PRO A 98 14.95 13.06 -8.03
CA PRO A 98 15.70 14.20 -7.53
C PRO A 98 15.73 15.33 -8.55
N PRO A 99 15.51 16.61 -8.13
CA PRO A 99 15.56 17.72 -9.05
C PRO A 99 16.99 17.94 -9.56
N ALA A 100 17.10 18.32 -10.83
CA ALA A 100 18.39 18.72 -11.43
C ALA A 100 18.95 20.01 -10.76
N ASP A 101 18.04 20.92 -10.38
CA ASP A 101 18.35 22.10 -9.56
C ASP A 101 18.59 21.67 -8.11
N ARG A 102 19.77 22.05 -7.57
CA ARG A 102 20.16 21.77 -6.18
C ARG A 102 19.83 22.91 -5.20
N SER A 103 18.96 23.85 -5.61
CA SER A 103 18.50 24.91 -4.71
C SER A 103 17.71 24.32 -3.52
N LEU A 104 17.75 25.02 -2.38
CA LEU A 104 16.95 24.64 -1.21
C LEU A 104 15.45 24.65 -1.52
N ALA A 105 15.00 25.51 -2.42
CA ALA A 105 13.61 25.57 -2.84
C ALA A 105 13.19 24.31 -3.60
N ALA A 106 13.99 23.87 -4.57
CA ALA A 106 13.75 22.63 -5.33
C ALA A 106 13.81 21.39 -4.43
N LEU A 107 14.80 21.35 -3.52
CA LEU A 107 14.90 20.29 -2.52
C LEU A 107 13.65 20.22 -1.62
N ALA A 108 13.23 21.37 -1.06
CA ALA A 108 12.04 21.43 -0.20
C ALA A 108 10.76 21.02 -0.95
N HIS A 109 10.63 21.38 -2.23
CA HIS A 109 9.51 20.95 -3.07
C HIS A 109 9.48 19.43 -3.25
N SER A 110 10.59 18.82 -3.62
CA SER A 110 10.73 17.37 -3.79
C SER A 110 10.41 16.61 -2.50
N TRP A 111 10.88 17.09 -1.35
CA TRP A 111 10.57 16.49 -0.06
C TRP A 111 9.07 16.53 0.27
N ARG A 112 8.39 17.67 -0.01
CA ARG A 112 6.95 17.78 0.20
C ARG A 112 6.19 16.78 -0.69
N GLN A 113 6.57 16.66 -1.97
CA GLN A 113 5.95 15.69 -2.88
C GLN A 113 6.05 14.24 -2.37
N ASP A 114 7.24 13.84 -1.86
CA ASP A 114 7.41 12.50 -1.29
C ASP A 114 6.58 12.31 0.00
N LEU A 115 6.54 13.31 0.88
CA LEU A 115 5.72 13.25 2.10
C LEU A 115 4.23 13.22 1.78
N ASP A 116 3.76 14.05 0.85
CA ASP A 116 2.36 14.11 0.46
C ASP A 116 1.92 12.79 -0.17
N GLY A 117 2.70 12.27 -1.14
CA GLY A 117 2.35 11.06 -1.88
C GLY A 117 2.51 9.75 -1.11
N ASN A 118 3.46 9.67 -0.16
CA ASN A 118 3.78 8.42 0.53
C ASN A 118 3.31 8.35 1.99
N LEU A 119 3.06 9.49 2.64
CA LEU A 119 2.63 9.57 4.03
C LEU A 119 1.25 10.19 4.15
N LEU A 120 1.09 11.47 3.73
CA LEU A 120 -0.15 12.21 3.94
C LEU A 120 -1.34 11.56 3.23
N SER A 121 -1.15 11.02 2.03
CA SER A 121 -2.18 10.27 1.29
C SER A 121 -2.74 9.08 2.10
N ALA A 122 -1.87 8.34 2.80
CA ALA A 122 -2.29 7.24 3.68
C ALA A 122 -3.01 7.74 4.94
N VAL A 123 -2.54 8.85 5.51
CA VAL A 123 -3.16 9.50 6.68
C VAL A 123 -4.56 9.97 6.34
N LEU A 124 -4.73 10.71 5.24
CA LEU A 124 -6.02 11.24 4.80
C LEU A 124 -7.03 10.12 4.53
N LEU A 125 -6.66 9.14 3.74
CA LEU A 125 -7.55 8.01 3.42
C LEU A 125 -7.94 7.22 4.67
N THR A 126 -6.99 6.95 5.56
CA THR A 126 -7.29 6.23 6.81
C THR A 126 -8.20 7.04 7.72
N THR A 127 -7.94 8.34 7.89
CA THR A 127 -8.78 9.22 8.71
C THR A 127 -10.22 9.28 8.18
N ALA A 128 -10.39 9.40 6.87
CA ALA A 128 -11.71 9.45 6.24
C ALA A 128 -12.49 8.13 6.35
N LEU A 129 -11.79 6.97 6.42
CA LEU A 129 -12.41 5.64 6.47
C LEU A 129 -12.40 4.98 7.85
N GLN A 130 -11.70 5.53 8.85
CA GLN A 130 -11.51 4.82 10.14
C GLN A 130 -12.83 4.51 10.87
N ASP A 131 -13.83 5.38 10.77
CA ASP A 131 -15.14 5.15 11.39
C ASP A 131 -16.00 4.15 10.61
N HIS A 132 -15.63 3.87 9.39
CA HIS A 132 -16.25 2.86 8.53
C HIS A 132 -15.56 1.50 8.59
N LEU A 133 -14.41 1.39 9.28
CA LEU A 133 -13.76 0.09 9.50
C LEU A 133 -14.67 -0.81 10.35
N ARG A 134 -14.76 -2.08 9.96
CA ARG A 134 -15.54 -3.08 10.69
C ARG A 134 -15.08 -3.20 12.14
N ARG A 135 -16.03 -3.15 13.07
CA ARG A 135 -15.81 -3.31 14.51
C ARG A 135 -16.68 -4.44 15.08
N PRO A 136 -16.11 -5.47 15.73
CA PRO A 136 -14.70 -5.85 15.66
C PRO A 136 -14.35 -6.51 14.32
N GLY A 137 -13.07 -6.65 14.04
CA GLY A 137 -12.58 -7.46 12.93
C GLY A 137 -11.99 -6.70 11.74
N GLY A 138 -11.95 -5.37 11.79
CA GLY A 138 -11.28 -4.55 10.76
C GLY A 138 -9.76 -4.80 10.68
N ARG A 139 -9.19 -4.61 9.52
CA ARG A 139 -7.76 -4.79 9.23
C ARG A 139 -7.21 -3.57 8.50
N LEU A 140 -6.14 -3.00 9.01
CA LEU A 140 -5.40 -1.93 8.36
C LEU A 140 -3.98 -2.41 8.05
N VAL A 141 -3.64 -2.45 6.78
CA VAL A 141 -2.30 -2.82 6.31
C VAL A 141 -1.68 -1.61 5.61
N VAL A 142 -0.49 -1.22 6.06
CA VAL A 142 0.24 -0.08 5.51
C VAL A 142 1.47 -0.59 4.77
N ILE A 143 1.59 -0.27 3.49
CA ILE A 143 2.75 -0.66 2.68
C ILE A 143 3.85 0.40 2.83
N SER A 144 4.87 0.04 3.59
CA SER A 144 6.10 0.79 3.76
C SER A 144 7.15 0.36 2.71
N SER A 145 8.40 0.27 3.09
CA SER A 145 9.52 -0.18 2.26
C SER A 145 10.71 -0.57 3.14
N ALA A 146 11.54 -1.49 2.68
CA ALA A 146 12.87 -1.73 3.25
C ALA A 146 13.75 -0.45 3.23
N ALA A 147 13.46 0.50 2.35
CA ALA A 147 14.11 1.82 2.34
C ALA A 147 13.95 2.58 3.67
N ALA A 148 12.82 2.40 4.37
CA ALA A 148 12.57 2.96 5.68
C ALA A 148 13.60 2.52 6.75
N GLN A 149 14.17 1.34 6.58
CA GLN A 149 15.13 0.74 7.50
C GLN A 149 16.59 0.96 7.05
N ARG A 150 16.80 1.15 5.74
CA ARG A 150 18.14 1.30 5.12
C ARG A 150 18.55 2.75 4.86
N GLY A 151 17.63 3.72 4.99
CA GLY A 151 17.88 5.13 4.67
C GLY A 151 17.78 5.47 3.19
N GLY A 152 17.25 4.58 2.34
CA GLY A 152 17.07 4.78 0.91
C GLY A 152 17.69 3.70 0.03
N ALA A 153 17.61 3.89 -1.29
CA ALA A 153 17.97 2.88 -2.28
C ALA A 153 19.39 3.05 -2.88
N GLY A 154 20.20 3.96 -2.35
CA GLY A 154 21.57 4.18 -2.82
C GLY A 154 22.06 5.63 -2.65
N PRO A 155 23.28 5.94 -3.15
CA PRO A 155 23.95 7.22 -2.88
C PRO A 155 23.29 8.45 -3.52
N HIS A 156 22.39 8.24 -4.47
CA HIS A 156 21.63 9.30 -5.15
C HIS A 156 20.21 9.50 -4.57
N SER A 157 19.85 8.78 -3.50
CA SER A 157 18.57 8.97 -2.83
C SER A 157 18.60 10.27 -2.02
N LEU A 158 17.57 11.10 -2.18
CA LEU A 158 17.39 12.30 -1.32
C LEU A 158 17.01 11.96 0.12
N GLY A 159 16.73 10.70 0.42
CA GLY A 159 16.25 10.25 1.73
C GLY A 159 14.77 10.57 2.02
N SER A 160 14.13 11.45 1.26
CA SER A 160 12.73 11.88 1.47
C SER A 160 11.74 10.72 1.39
N TYR A 161 11.85 9.87 0.37
CA TYR A 161 11.07 8.65 0.26
C TYR A 161 11.26 7.72 1.46
N ALA A 162 12.52 7.47 1.85
CA ALA A 162 12.84 6.63 3.00
C ALA A 162 12.27 7.22 4.30
N ALA A 163 12.39 8.54 4.48
CA ALA A 163 11.83 9.26 5.63
C ALA A 163 10.30 9.17 5.66
N ALA A 164 9.61 9.37 4.53
CA ALA A 164 8.17 9.23 4.42
C ALA A 164 7.70 7.79 4.76
N LYS A 165 8.39 6.77 4.22
CA LYS A 165 8.09 5.37 4.51
C LYS A 165 8.42 4.97 5.95
N ALA A 166 9.43 5.56 6.58
CA ALA A 166 9.74 5.36 8.00
C ALA A 166 8.69 6.02 8.92
N ALA A 167 8.19 7.20 8.56
CA ALA A 167 7.14 7.90 9.30
C ALA A 167 5.85 7.06 9.42
N LEU A 168 5.53 6.24 8.41
CA LEU A 168 4.40 5.29 8.44
C LEU A 168 4.50 4.30 9.61
N HIS A 169 5.69 3.93 10.05
CA HIS A 169 5.87 2.98 11.17
C HIS A 169 5.37 3.59 12.49
N GLY A 170 5.87 4.79 12.84
CA GLY A 170 5.45 5.48 14.07
C GLY A 170 3.96 5.81 14.06
N TRP A 171 3.44 6.25 12.90
CA TRP A 171 2.02 6.51 12.72
C TRP A 171 1.17 5.23 12.91
N ALA A 172 1.54 4.12 12.30
CA ALA A 172 0.84 2.85 12.43
C ALA A 172 0.84 2.31 13.88
N PHE A 173 1.91 2.52 14.65
CA PHE A 173 1.93 2.17 16.08
C PHE A 173 0.91 2.96 16.90
N GLY A 174 0.76 4.27 16.60
CA GLY A 174 -0.27 5.11 17.20
C GLY A 174 -1.67 4.60 16.88
N LEU A 175 -1.94 4.29 15.60
CA LEU A 175 -3.21 3.73 15.16
C LEU A 175 -3.51 2.35 15.78
N ALA A 176 -2.52 1.48 15.90
CA ALA A 176 -2.69 0.17 16.53
C ALA A 176 -3.16 0.29 17.99
N ARG A 177 -2.64 1.28 18.74
CA ARG A 177 -3.07 1.57 20.10
C ARG A 177 -4.47 2.18 20.16
N GLN A 178 -4.78 3.07 19.22
CA GLN A 178 -6.07 3.75 19.15
C GLN A 178 -7.20 2.79 18.77
N LEU A 179 -6.98 1.94 17.75
CA LEU A 179 -8.02 1.11 17.15
C LEU A 179 -8.07 -0.33 17.71
N GLY A 180 -7.02 -0.74 18.42
CA GLY A 180 -6.94 -2.08 19.03
C GLY A 180 -8.09 -2.40 19.98
N PRO A 181 -8.52 -1.50 20.89
CA PRO A 181 -9.69 -1.72 21.76
C PRO A 181 -10.98 -2.01 20.98
N ASP A 182 -11.11 -1.53 19.76
CA ASP A 182 -12.25 -1.80 18.86
C ASP A 182 -12.12 -3.12 18.07
N GLY A 183 -11.09 -3.92 18.34
CA GLY A 183 -10.82 -5.17 17.65
C GLY A 183 -10.28 -5.02 16.22
N ILE A 184 -9.69 -3.86 15.90
CA ILE A 184 -9.04 -3.58 14.61
C ILE A 184 -7.54 -3.81 14.76
N THR A 185 -6.94 -4.55 13.81
CA THR A 185 -5.48 -4.71 13.76
C THR A 185 -4.85 -3.75 12.77
N VAL A 186 -3.67 -3.24 13.09
CA VAL A 186 -2.90 -2.32 12.24
C VAL A 186 -1.48 -2.86 12.12
N ASN A 187 -1.05 -3.15 10.89
CA ASN A 187 0.29 -3.67 10.63
C ASN A 187 0.94 -2.97 9.44
N VAL A 188 2.25 -2.90 9.47
CA VAL A 188 3.08 -2.39 8.38
C VAL A 188 3.76 -3.55 7.69
N LEU A 189 3.70 -3.58 6.36
CA LEU A 189 4.49 -4.47 5.53
C LEU A 189 5.58 -3.65 4.84
N ALA A 190 6.84 -4.09 4.95
CA ALA A 190 8.01 -3.39 4.39
C ALA A 190 8.65 -4.24 3.27
N PRO A 191 8.15 -4.13 2.03
CA PRO A 191 8.73 -4.84 0.89
C PRO A 191 10.17 -4.37 0.61
N GLY A 192 10.98 -5.31 0.11
CA GLY A 192 12.28 -5.04 -0.48
C GLY A 192 12.17 -4.59 -1.94
N TYR A 193 13.13 -5.05 -2.76
CA TYR A 193 13.05 -4.90 -4.20
C TYR A 193 12.00 -5.85 -4.77
N VAL A 194 11.00 -5.28 -5.44
CA VAL A 194 9.91 -5.99 -6.12
C VAL A 194 9.97 -5.61 -7.60
N GLU A 195 10.15 -6.60 -8.46
CA GLU A 195 10.14 -6.44 -9.91
C GLU A 195 8.70 -6.23 -10.45
N ASP A 196 8.56 -5.97 -11.72
CA ASP A 196 7.27 -5.73 -12.39
C ASP A 196 6.45 -4.59 -11.76
N THR A 197 7.14 -3.53 -11.29
CA THR A 197 6.53 -2.32 -10.75
C THR A 197 6.99 -1.07 -11.48
N GLU A 198 6.13 -0.06 -11.57
CA GLU A 198 6.45 1.24 -12.18
C GLU A 198 7.32 2.14 -11.29
N ILE A 199 7.62 1.72 -10.04
CA ILE A 199 8.20 2.58 -9.00
C ILE A 199 9.63 3.06 -9.32
N PHE A 200 10.37 2.32 -10.13
CA PHE A 200 11.76 2.65 -10.48
C PHE A 200 11.88 3.44 -11.78
N GLY A 201 10.80 3.52 -12.60
CA GLY A 201 10.79 4.25 -13.85
C GLY A 201 12.05 4.00 -14.71
N ASP A 202 12.63 5.08 -15.25
CA ASP A 202 13.86 5.03 -16.05
C ASP A 202 15.12 4.65 -15.25
N GLY A 203 15.04 4.55 -13.93
CA GLY A 203 16.12 4.09 -13.05
C GLY A 203 16.34 2.58 -13.07
N TRP A 204 15.45 1.82 -13.70
CA TRP A 204 15.62 0.38 -13.84
C TRP A 204 16.67 0.05 -14.90
N THR A 205 17.66 -0.75 -14.56
CA THR A 205 18.66 -1.32 -15.47
C THR A 205 18.94 -2.76 -15.07
N GLU A 206 19.46 -3.56 -15.99
CA GLU A 206 19.84 -4.95 -15.69
C GLU A 206 20.91 -5.03 -14.56
N ALA A 207 21.86 -4.11 -14.57
CA ALA A 207 22.87 -4.02 -13.52
C ALA A 207 22.24 -3.65 -12.15
N PHE A 208 21.27 -2.72 -12.13
CA PHE A 208 20.50 -2.39 -10.92
C PHE A 208 19.72 -3.61 -10.43
N HIS A 209 19.03 -4.32 -11.33
CA HIS A 209 18.30 -5.55 -11.00
C HIS A 209 19.22 -6.60 -10.39
N ALA A 210 20.33 -6.92 -11.05
CA ALA A 210 21.31 -7.92 -10.58
C ALA A 210 21.87 -7.56 -9.19
N GLN A 211 22.18 -6.28 -8.96
CA GLN A 211 22.62 -5.79 -7.65
C GLN A 211 21.56 -6.00 -6.58
N LYS A 212 20.28 -5.68 -6.89
CA LYS A 212 19.17 -5.82 -5.93
C LYS A 212 18.88 -7.27 -5.61
N VAL A 213 18.99 -8.16 -6.58
CA VAL A 213 18.87 -9.62 -6.35
C VAL A 213 20.02 -10.11 -5.47
N ALA A 214 21.25 -9.67 -5.73
CA ALA A 214 22.42 -10.04 -4.92
C ALA A 214 22.32 -9.55 -3.46
N ASP A 215 21.58 -8.48 -3.20
CA ASP A 215 21.30 -8.00 -1.83
C ASP A 215 20.40 -8.97 -1.04
N THR A 216 19.69 -9.90 -1.69
CA THR A 216 18.74 -10.82 -1.03
C THR A 216 19.40 -12.13 -0.62
N LEU A 217 18.98 -12.71 0.50
CA LEU A 217 19.42 -14.05 0.91
C LEU A 217 18.71 -15.17 0.14
N VAL A 218 17.50 -14.89 -0.38
CA VAL A 218 16.72 -15.87 -1.15
C VAL A 218 17.15 -15.95 -2.62
N GLY A 219 18.06 -15.07 -3.08
CA GLY A 219 18.66 -15.11 -4.41
C GLY A 219 17.71 -14.72 -5.56
N ARG A 220 16.61 -14.02 -5.27
CA ARG A 220 15.67 -13.52 -6.28
C ARG A 220 15.05 -12.18 -5.89
N ALA A 221 14.53 -11.46 -6.87
CA ALA A 221 13.63 -10.34 -6.63
C ALA A 221 12.33 -10.82 -5.98
N GLY A 222 11.67 -9.96 -5.24
CA GLY A 222 10.27 -10.15 -4.86
C GLY A 222 9.37 -9.88 -6.07
N THR A 223 8.20 -10.50 -6.08
CA THR A 223 7.15 -10.24 -7.06
C THR A 223 5.97 -9.51 -6.41
N PRO A 224 5.09 -8.83 -7.18
CA PRO A 224 3.84 -8.31 -6.65
C PRO A 224 2.98 -9.37 -5.96
N ALA A 225 3.05 -10.62 -6.41
CA ALA A 225 2.35 -11.75 -5.79
C ALA A 225 2.89 -12.08 -4.39
N ASP A 226 4.20 -12.04 -4.17
CA ASP A 226 4.77 -12.24 -2.83
C ASP A 226 4.17 -11.24 -1.81
N VAL A 227 4.00 -9.98 -2.22
CA VAL A 227 3.40 -8.94 -1.37
C VAL A 227 1.91 -9.18 -1.17
N ALA A 228 1.19 -9.57 -2.23
CA ALA A 228 -0.24 -9.82 -2.18
C ALA A 228 -0.59 -10.98 -1.23
N GLU A 229 0.21 -12.04 -1.21
CA GLU A 229 0.02 -13.17 -0.27
C GLU A 229 0.14 -12.73 1.20
N ALA A 230 1.17 -11.93 1.52
CA ALA A 230 1.35 -11.42 2.88
C ALA A 230 0.20 -10.47 3.30
N VAL A 231 -0.27 -9.62 2.37
CA VAL A 231 -1.44 -8.75 2.61
C VAL A 231 -2.70 -9.58 2.79
N SER A 232 -2.94 -10.61 1.99
CA SER A 232 -4.08 -11.51 2.12
C SER A 232 -4.14 -12.14 3.52
N TYR A 233 -3.00 -12.63 4.04
CA TYR A 233 -2.94 -13.13 5.41
C TYR A 233 -3.29 -12.02 6.43
N LEU A 234 -2.64 -10.85 6.36
CA LEU A 234 -2.86 -9.76 7.33
C LEU A 234 -4.28 -9.18 7.26
N ALA A 235 -4.92 -9.20 6.09
CA ALA A 235 -6.30 -8.77 5.87
C ALA A 235 -7.32 -9.83 6.30
N SER A 236 -6.91 -11.06 6.55
CA SER A 236 -7.79 -12.17 6.89
C SER A 236 -8.18 -12.19 8.39
N PRO A 237 -9.26 -12.89 8.75
CA PRO A 237 -9.59 -13.13 10.16
C PRO A 237 -8.49 -13.89 10.92
N ALA A 238 -7.69 -14.73 10.24
CA ALA A 238 -6.62 -15.52 10.85
C ALA A 238 -5.50 -14.67 11.45
N ALA A 239 -5.30 -13.42 10.97
CA ALA A 239 -4.32 -12.49 11.51
C ALA A 239 -4.83 -11.67 12.71
N GLY A 240 -5.94 -12.07 13.35
CA GLY A 240 -6.58 -11.30 14.43
C GLY A 240 -5.72 -11.07 15.68
N TYR A 241 -4.62 -11.78 15.83
CA TYR A 241 -3.67 -11.59 16.95
C TYR A 241 -2.37 -10.89 16.52
N VAL A 242 -2.26 -10.48 15.26
CA VAL A 242 -1.11 -9.75 14.72
C VAL A 242 -1.48 -8.28 14.60
N THR A 243 -0.93 -7.43 15.44
CA THR A 243 -1.13 -5.97 15.41
C THR A 243 0.09 -5.21 15.91
N GLY A 244 0.31 -3.99 15.43
CA GLY A 244 1.43 -3.14 15.81
C GLY A 244 2.78 -3.67 15.30
N GLN A 245 2.81 -4.48 14.22
CA GLN A 245 4.05 -5.06 13.71
C GLN A 245 4.53 -4.34 12.46
N VAL A 246 5.86 -4.25 12.32
CA VAL A 246 6.54 -3.94 11.06
C VAL A 246 7.14 -5.24 10.54
N ILE A 247 6.58 -5.75 9.46
CA ILE A 247 6.96 -7.05 8.90
C ILE A 247 7.80 -6.81 7.64
N GLY A 248 9.07 -7.20 7.67
CA GLY A 248 9.95 -7.17 6.51
C GLY A 248 9.59 -8.26 5.51
N LEU A 249 9.32 -7.86 4.26
CA LEU A 249 9.11 -8.78 3.13
C LEU A 249 10.14 -8.46 2.04
N ASN A 250 11.39 -8.82 2.27
CA ASN A 250 12.52 -8.29 1.50
C ASN A 250 13.55 -9.35 1.09
N GLY A 251 13.20 -10.64 1.19
CA GLY A 251 14.09 -11.74 0.83
C GLY A 251 15.37 -11.84 1.69
N GLY A 252 15.37 -11.21 2.87
CA GLY A 252 16.53 -11.17 3.74
C GLY A 252 17.53 -10.03 3.44
N ALA A 253 17.18 -9.09 2.54
CA ALA A 253 18.01 -7.91 2.25
C ALA A 253 18.14 -6.97 3.47
N VAL A 254 17.20 -7.05 4.41
CA VAL A 254 17.25 -6.42 5.73
C VAL A 254 16.87 -7.45 6.76
N LEU A 255 17.78 -7.77 7.68
CA LEU A 255 17.54 -8.74 8.73
C LEU A 255 16.86 -8.10 9.94
N GLY A 256 16.04 -8.90 10.58
CA GLY A 256 15.08 -8.65 11.62
C GLY A 256 15.31 -7.49 12.58
N ARG A 257 14.34 -6.61 12.60
CA ARG A 257 14.10 -5.64 13.67
C ARG A 257 12.61 -5.57 13.94
#